data_5759bb1f83d56c4375c5e113bcb7d9bd
#
_entry.id   5759bb1f83d56c4375c5e113bcb7d9bd
#
_cell.length_a   1.000
_cell.length_b   1.000
_cell.length_c   1.000
_cell.angle_alpha   90.00
_cell.angle_beta   90.00
_cell.angle_gamma   90.00
#
_symmetry.space_group_name_H-M   'P 1'
#
loop_
_entity.id
_entity.type
_entity.pdbx_description
1 polymer ?
#
loop_
_entity_poly.entity_id
_entity_poly.type
_entity_poly.pdbx_seq_one_letter_code
_entity_poly.pdbx_strand_id
1 'polypeptide(L)'
;MTPLERAHYVRDHLPAEGLFVEKTWRIAPQPFALSPAHAELLEKLGIVLHHFNTACNLLYRQSAAGKAHPWVAPLLDAGKPPELIALSRHDKVKGQVPAVIRPDLILTEEAFALSELDSVPGGIGLTAWLDETYSALGENVIGGADGMRNGFESILNGGEVLISEESAGYRPEMEWLLGADRVRSVEDYTPNGKPAYRFFEAFDYPKLTKFAESWQPGVPLTAPLKPYLEEKLWLALFWSRPLQEFWRQEIGEKGQKLLQRIIPYSWVLDPAPLPPHAVIPELGIQSWTEMESFSQKQRDLVLKISGFSPNAWGARGVYVGSDQSAEEWSAQVRIALAEFSEHPRVLQRFAKGSLAKQDYAAENDEIVTLTGRARVCPYYFVVNDRVTLGGVLVTLVPADKKLIHGMRDAILSPAVASAPATI
;
A
#
# COMPACT_ATOMS: atom_id res chain seq x y z
N MET A 1 24.46 22.40 13.32
CA MET A 1 25.01 21.18 12.68
C MET A 1 25.05 21.40 11.17
N THR A 2 26.16 21.10 10.53
CA THR A 2 26.31 21.08 9.08
C THR A 2 25.49 19.93 8.48
N PRO A 3 25.19 19.93 7.17
CA PRO A 3 24.49 18.79 6.55
C PRO A 3 25.18 17.45 6.75
N LEU A 4 26.51 17.42 6.70
CA LEU A 4 27.28 16.20 6.94
C LEU A 4 27.17 15.71 8.39
N GLU A 5 27.29 16.60 9.37
CA GLU A 5 27.10 16.25 10.80
C GLU A 5 25.71 15.70 11.08
N ARG A 6 24.69 16.24 10.40
CA ARG A 6 23.31 15.73 10.52
C ARG A 6 23.17 14.32 9.93
N ALA A 7 23.75 14.09 8.76
CA ALA A 7 23.72 12.75 8.14
C ALA A 7 24.48 11.71 9.00
N HIS A 8 25.62 12.12 9.60
CA HIS A 8 26.33 11.27 10.56
C HIS A 8 25.48 10.99 11.80
N TYR A 9 24.79 12.01 12.34
CA TYR A 9 23.88 11.82 13.46
C TYR A 9 22.83 10.74 13.15
N VAL A 10 22.16 10.82 11.99
CA VAL A 10 21.16 9.83 11.57
C VAL A 10 21.80 8.43 11.47
N ARG A 11 22.97 8.31 10.83
CA ARG A 11 23.68 7.05 10.67
C ARG A 11 24.08 6.43 12.00
N ASP A 12 24.63 7.24 12.92
CA ASP A 12 25.17 6.79 14.20
C ASP A 12 24.08 6.40 15.21
N HIS A 13 22.83 6.83 14.97
CA HIS A 13 21.65 6.46 15.76
C HIS A 13 20.87 5.28 15.16
N LEU A 14 21.34 4.68 14.05
CA LEU A 14 20.78 3.42 13.59
C LEU A 14 20.90 2.36 14.67
N PRO A 15 19.82 1.66 15.02
CA PRO A 15 19.88 0.56 15.98
C PRO A 15 20.93 -0.47 15.55
N ALA A 16 21.84 -0.80 16.46
CA ALA A 16 22.99 -1.67 16.17
C ALA A 16 22.58 -3.13 15.92
N GLU A 17 21.42 -3.54 16.45
CA GLU A 17 20.92 -4.90 16.35
C GLU A 17 19.48 -4.91 15.82
N GLY A 18 19.18 -5.84 14.95
CA GLY A 18 17.83 -6.18 14.50
C GLY A 18 17.23 -5.22 13.48
N LEU A 19 17.11 -3.95 13.78
CA LEU A 19 16.48 -3.00 12.86
C LEU A 19 17.44 -2.70 11.70
N PHE A 20 17.07 -3.05 10.49
CA PHE A 20 17.78 -2.70 9.25
C PHE A 20 19.18 -3.31 9.05
N VAL A 21 19.58 -4.34 9.76
CA VAL A 21 20.89 -5.00 9.56
C VAL A 21 21.15 -5.35 8.10
N GLU A 22 20.12 -5.70 7.36
CA GLU A 22 20.20 -6.02 5.92
C GLU A 22 19.68 -4.89 5.02
N LYS A 23 19.10 -3.82 5.58
CA LYS A 23 18.53 -2.71 4.80
C LYS A 23 19.52 -1.57 4.70
N THR A 24 20.02 -1.33 3.50
CA THR A 24 20.89 -0.19 3.21
C THR A 24 20.12 0.82 2.36
N TRP A 25 20.29 2.10 2.68
CA TRP A 25 19.78 3.22 1.90
C TRP A 25 20.72 4.42 2.06
N ARG A 26 20.55 5.42 1.21
CA ARG A 26 21.29 6.68 1.30
C ARG A 26 20.72 7.56 2.39
N ILE A 27 21.57 8.06 3.29
CA ILE A 27 21.16 8.88 4.42
C ILE A 27 21.06 10.34 3.99
N ALA A 28 19.87 10.93 4.12
CA ALA A 28 19.64 12.34 3.88
C ALA A 28 19.98 13.18 5.13
N PRO A 29 20.59 14.36 4.99
CA PRO A 29 20.80 15.27 6.13
C PRO A 29 19.51 15.97 6.59
N GLN A 30 18.45 15.96 5.76
CA GLN A 30 17.17 16.61 6.02
C GLN A 30 16.01 15.74 5.57
N PRO A 31 14.82 15.88 6.17
CA PRO A 31 13.59 15.25 5.69
C PRO A 31 13.25 15.67 4.26
N PHE A 32 12.39 14.88 3.61
CA PHE A 32 11.85 15.24 2.31
C PHE A 32 10.82 16.37 2.43
N ALA A 33 11.03 17.47 1.71
CA ALA A 33 10.12 18.62 1.73
C ALA A 33 8.95 18.43 0.75
N LEU A 34 7.74 18.30 1.28
CA LEU A 34 6.49 18.32 0.51
C LEU A 34 5.96 19.75 0.40
N SER A 35 5.39 20.13 -0.75
CA SER A 35 4.69 21.40 -0.84
C SER A 35 3.52 21.47 0.15
N PRO A 36 3.09 22.67 0.59
CA PRO A 36 1.95 22.81 1.50
C PRO A 36 0.69 22.14 0.95
N ALA A 37 0.46 22.20 -0.36
CA ALA A 37 -0.69 21.57 -1.01
C ALA A 37 -0.64 20.03 -0.94
N HIS A 38 0.55 19.44 -1.09
CA HIS A 38 0.73 18.00 -0.93
C HIS A 38 0.54 17.57 0.53
N ALA A 39 1.08 18.31 1.50
CA ALA A 39 0.91 18.03 2.92
C ALA A 39 -0.56 18.11 3.33
N GLU A 40 -1.27 19.17 2.95
CA GLU A 40 -2.72 19.32 3.20
C GLU A 40 -3.55 18.20 2.55
N LEU A 41 -3.15 17.75 1.35
CA LEU A 41 -3.82 16.63 0.70
C LEU A 41 -3.64 15.33 1.49
N LEU A 42 -2.47 15.05 2.06
CA LEU A 42 -2.23 13.88 2.91
C LEU A 42 -3.12 13.92 4.17
N GLU A 43 -3.28 15.07 4.81
CA GLU A 43 -4.16 15.20 5.97
C GLU A 43 -5.62 14.85 5.66
N LYS A 44 -6.11 15.24 4.48
CA LYS A 44 -7.48 14.97 4.03
C LYS A 44 -7.69 13.58 3.49
N LEU A 45 -6.64 12.95 2.98
CA LEU A 45 -6.74 11.69 2.26
C LEU A 45 -7.13 10.52 3.17
N GLY A 46 -6.64 10.50 4.40
CA GLY A 46 -6.85 9.37 5.32
C GLY A 46 -8.33 9.05 5.55
N ILE A 47 -9.16 10.05 5.82
CA ILE A 47 -10.60 9.84 6.03
C ILE A 47 -11.31 9.36 4.77
N VAL A 48 -10.89 9.83 3.60
CA VAL A 48 -11.47 9.41 2.31
C VAL A 48 -11.10 7.95 2.02
N LEU A 49 -9.87 7.53 2.32
CA LEU A 49 -9.44 6.13 2.17
C LEU A 49 -10.13 5.20 3.18
N HIS A 50 -10.39 5.67 4.41
CA HIS A 50 -11.18 4.91 5.38
C HIS A 50 -12.62 4.70 4.88
N HIS A 51 -13.28 5.74 4.37
CA HIS A 51 -14.61 5.61 3.74
C HIS A 51 -14.57 4.69 2.52
N PHE A 52 -13.51 4.75 1.72
CA PHE A 52 -13.33 3.83 0.58
C PHE A 52 -13.23 2.37 1.05
N ASN A 53 -12.42 2.05 2.05
CA ASN A 53 -12.33 0.70 2.62
C ASN A 53 -13.66 0.23 3.19
N THR A 54 -14.40 1.11 3.86
CA THR A 54 -15.74 0.82 4.39
C THR A 54 -16.73 0.52 3.26
N ALA A 55 -16.70 1.32 2.20
CA ALA A 55 -17.52 1.12 1.00
C ALA A 55 -17.15 -0.18 0.26
N CYS A 56 -15.86 -0.51 0.12
CA CYS A 56 -15.40 -1.78 -0.43
C CYS A 56 -15.96 -2.98 0.37
N ASN A 57 -15.88 -2.91 1.69
CA ASN A 57 -16.43 -3.94 2.57
C ASN A 57 -17.96 -4.07 2.42
N LEU A 58 -18.67 -2.96 2.32
CA LEU A 58 -20.12 -2.95 2.13
C LEU A 58 -20.50 -3.54 0.77
N LEU A 59 -19.86 -3.10 -0.31
CA LEU A 59 -20.12 -3.58 -1.68
C LEU A 59 -19.89 -5.09 -1.80
N TYR A 60 -18.77 -5.59 -1.29
CA TYR A 60 -18.50 -7.02 -1.27
C TYR A 60 -19.61 -7.81 -0.54
N ARG A 61 -20.02 -7.34 0.64
CA ARG A 61 -21.07 -8.02 1.43
C ARG A 61 -22.43 -7.97 0.77
N GLN A 62 -22.80 -6.87 0.14
CA GLN A 62 -24.05 -6.77 -0.63
C GLN A 62 -24.01 -7.70 -1.85
N SER A 63 -22.88 -7.79 -2.53
CA SER A 63 -22.66 -8.68 -3.66
C SER A 63 -22.76 -10.15 -3.24
N ALA A 64 -22.04 -10.53 -2.19
CA ALA A 64 -22.05 -11.90 -1.66
C ALA A 64 -23.44 -12.35 -1.17
N ALA A 65 -24.27 -11.41 -0.70
CA ALA A 65 -25.64 -11.66 -0.30
C ALA A 65 -26.66 -11.60 -1.47
N GLY A 66 -26.21 -11.37 -2.71
CA GLY A 66 -27.06 -11.23 -3.89
C GLY A 66 -27.95 -9.98 -3.90
N LYS A 67 -27.67 -8.98 -3.06
CA LYS A 67 -28.51 -7.77 -2.90
C LYS A 67 -28.19 -6.68 -3.95
N ALA A 68 -26.94 -6.54 -4.31
CA ALA A 68 -26.48 -5.57 -5.31
C ALA A 68 -25.20 -6.06 -6.00
N HIS A 69 -25.03 -5.77 -7.27
CA HIS A 69 -23.82 -6.07 -8.04
C HIS A 69 -23.26 -7.50 -7.83
N PRO A 70 -24.05 -8.56 -8.09
CA PRO A 70 -23.72 -9.94 -7.69
C PRO A 70 -22.44 -10.50 -8.31
N TRP A 71 -21.88 -9.82 -9.31
CA TRP A 71 -20.63 -10.16 -10.00
C TRP A 71 -19.34 -9.74 -9.24
N VAL A 72 -19.45 -8.84 -8.25
CA VAL A 72 -18.28 -8.30 -7.55
C VAL A 72 -17.65 -9.33 -6.59
N ALA A 73 -18.47 -10.01 -5.77
CA ALA A 73 -17.94 -10.97 -4.80
C ALA A 73 -17.24 -12.17 -5.47
N PRO A 74 -17.80 -12.82 -6.52
CA PRO A 74 -17.10 -13.89 -7.22
C PRO A 74 -15.73 -13.48 -7.79
N LEU A 75 -15.63 -12.25 -8.30
CA LEU A 75 -14.36 -11.71 -8.80
C LEU A 75 -13.32 -11.57 -7.68
N LEU A 76 -13.75 -11.09 -6.51
CA LEU A 76 -12.87 -10.87 -5.35
C LEU A 76 -12.58 -12.16 -4.57
N ASP A 77 -13.35 -13.21 -4.76
CA ASP A 77 -13.13 -14.53 -4.17
C ASP A 77 -12.25 -15.44 -5.03
N ALA A 78 -11.96 -15.05 -6.27
CA ALA A 78 -11.16 -15.83 -7.20
C ALA A 78 -9.84 -16.28 -6.56
N GLY A 79 -9.50 -17.58 -6.68
CA GLY A 79 -8.30 -18.19 -6.16
C GLY A 79 -8.19 -18.32 -4.63
N LYS A 80 -9.23 -17.95 -3.88
CA LYS A 80 -9.20 -18.00 -2.41
C LYS A 80 -9.83 -19.28 -1.84
N PRO A 81 -9.26 -19.83 -0.75
CA PRO A 81 -9.82 -21.01 -0.10
C PRO A 81 -11.23 -20.76 0.43
N PRO A 82 -12.16 -21.73 0.25
CA PRO A 82 -13.55 -21.58 0.72
C PRO A 82 -13.68 -21.28 2.21
N GLU A 83 -12.82 -21.87 3.05
CA GLU A 83 -12.79 -21.63 4.49
C GLU A 83 -12.43 -20.19 4.84
N LEU A 84 -11.47 -19.59 4.14
CA LEU A 84 -11.09 -18.20 4.34
C LEU A 84 -12.18 -17.24 3.86
N ILE A 85 -12.84 -17.56 2.75
CA ILE A 85 -14.01 -16.82 2.27
C ILE A 85 -15.13 -16.88 3.34
N ALA A 86 -15.41 -18.04 3.91
CA ALA A 86 -16.44 -18.22 4.95
C ALA A 86 -16.09 -17.40 6.22
N LEU A 87 -14.84 -17.44 6.68
CA LEU A 87 -14.35 -16.62 7.80
C LEU A 87 -14.54 -15.12 7.53
N SER A 88 -14.17 -14.66 6.34
CA SER A 88 -14.27 -13.24 5.95
C SER A 88 -15.70 -12.71 5.91
N ARG A 89 -16.69 -13.61 5.71
CA ARG A 89 -18.13 -13.31 5.65
C ARG A 89 -18.85 -13.45 6.99
N HIS A 90 -18.15 -13.94 8.01
CA HIS A 90 -18.76 -14.19 9.32
C HIS A 90 -19.30 -12.90 9.97
N ASP A 91 -20.48 -12.97 10.64
CA ASP A 91 -21.15 -11.79 11.17
C ASP A 91 -20.34 -11.03 12.23
N LYS A 92 -19.56 -11.73 13.06
CA LYS A 92 -18.70 -11.12 14.08
C LYS A 92 -17.61 -10.20 13.51
N VAL A 93 -17.23 -10.39 12.25
CA VAL A 93 -16.25 -9.51 11.56
C VAL A 93 -16.90 -8.57 10.57
N LYS A 94 -18.23 -8.52 10.50
CA LYS A 94 -19.02 -7.79 9.49
C LYS A 94 -18.55 -6.35 9.25
N GLY A 95 -18.41 -5.55 10.31
CA GLY A 95 -18.05 -4.13 10.23
C GLY A 95 -16.55 -3.85 10.24
N GLN A 96 -15.72 -4.89 10.42
CA GLN A 96 -14.28 -4.67 10.53
C GLN A 96 -13.66 -4.29 9.17
N VAL A 97 -12.81 -3.28 9.19
CA VAL A 97 -11.95 -2.84 8.08
C VAL A 97 -10.52 -2.65 8.61
N PRO A 98 -9.50 -2.54 7.76
CA PRO A 98 -8.13 -2.30 8.21
C PRO A 98 -8.04 -1.07 9.10
N ALA A 99 -7.39 -1.21 10.26
CA ALA A 99 -7.11 -0.10 11.17
C ALA A 99 -5.82 0.64 10.84
N VAL A 100 -4.95 0.05 10.02
CA VAL A 100 -3.82 0.73 9.39
C VAL A 100 -4.12 0.87 7.91
N ILE A 101 -3.91 2.06 7.37
CA ILE A 101 -4.08 2.36 5.94
C ILE A 101 -2.80 3.02 5.45
N ARG A 102 -2.11 2.40 4.49
CA ARG A 102 -0.96 2.98 3.83
C ARG A 102 -1.17 2.98 2.32
N PRO A 103 -1.47 4.13 1.72
CA PRO A 103 -1.41 4.26 0.29
C PRO A 103 0.04 4.41 -0.17
N ASP A 104 0.41 3.76 -1.25
CA ASP A 104 1.65 3.98 -1.97
C ASP A 104 1.38 5.04 -3.05
N LEU A 105 1.84 6.26 -2.80
CA LEU A 105 1.55 7.44 -3.60
C LEU A 105 2.78 7.85 -4.41
N ILE A 106 2.69 7.85 -5.72
CA ILE A 106 3.73 8.43 -6.59
C ILE A 106 3.55 9.95 -6.60
N LEU A 107 4.59 10.69 -6.23
CA LEU A 107 4.56 12.15 -6.22
C LEU A 107 4.44 12.69 -7.65
N THR A 108 3.43 13.53 -7.90
CA THR A 108 3.24 14.27 -9.16
C THR A 108 3.30 15.79 -8.90
N GLU A 109 3.26 16.61 -9.95
CA GLU A 109 3.37 18.06 -9.77
C GLU A 109 2.22 18.67 -8.97
N GLU A 110 0.99 18.19 -9.23
CA GLU A 110 -0.21 18.80 -8.64
C GLU A 110 -0.84 17.96 -7.52
N ALA A 111 -0.51 16.67 -7.45
CA ALA A 111 -1.16 15.73 -6.53
C ALA A 111 -0.28 14.49 -6.32
N PHE A 112 -0.94 13.36 -6.19
CA PHE A 112 -0.33 12.03 -6.13
C PHE A 112 -1.03 11.09 -7.11
N ALA A 113 -0.33 10.01 -7.48
CA ALA A 113 -0.95 8.87 -8.14
C ALA A 113 -0.89 7.65 -7.21
N LEU A 114 -2.06 7.12 -6.86
CA LEU A 114 -2.20 5.94 -5.99
C LEU A 114 -1.84 4.68 -6.77
N SER A 115 -0.74 4.06 -6.43
CA SER A 115 -0.30 2.82 -7.06
C SER A 115 -0.80 1.57 -6.34
N GLU A 116 -0.97 1.65 -5.04
CA GLU A 116 -1.40 0.54 -4.17
C GLU A 116 -2.01 1.09 -2.88
N LEU A 117 -2.94 0.32 -2.29
CA LEU A 117 -3.47 0.57 -0.96
C LEU A 117 -3.19 -0.66 -0.11
N ASP A 118 -2.31 -0.51 0.86
CA ASP A 118 -1.84 -1.60 1.72
C ASP A 118 -2.54 -1.56 3.08
N SER A 119 -3.02 -2.71 3.51
CA SER A 119 -3.72 -2.92 4.79
C SER A 119 -2.83 -3.55 5.88
N VAL A 120 -1.68 -4.12 5.48
CA VAL A 120 -0.71 -4.78 6.36
C VAL A 120 0.69 -4.27 6.02
N PRO A 121 0.91 -2.94 6.08
CA PRO A 121 2.12 -2.33 5.56
C PRO A 121 3.35 -2.64 6.40
N GLY A 122 4.47 -2.91 5.73
CA GLY A 122 5.80 -2.84 6.32
C GLY A 122 6.29 -1.40 6.50
N GLY A 123 7.37 -1.20 7.26
CA GLY A 123 8.00 0.10 7.46
C GLY A 123 7.37 0.94 8.58
N ILE A 124 6.50 0.37 9.42
CA ILE A 124 5.88 1.08 10.56
C ILE A 124 6.96 1.49 11.56
N GLY A 125 7.82 0.55 12.00
CA GLY A 125 8.91 0.82 12.92
C GLY A 125 10.01 1.68 12.29
N LEU A 126 10.32 1.46 11.00
CA LEU A 126 11.27 2.30 10.25
C LEU A 126 10.81 3.76 10.23
N THR A 127 9.55 4.00 9.90
CA THR A 127 9.01 5.37 9.85
C THR A 127 9.03 6.01 11.22
N ALA A 128 8.64 5.27 12.28
CA ALA A 128 8.71 5.75 13.65
C ALA A 128 10.13 6.16 14.05
N TRP A 129 11.12 5.32 13.75
CA TRP A 129 12.51 5.62 14.03
C TRP A 129 13.02 6.86 13.27
N LEU A 130 12.66 6.99 11.99
CA LEU A 130 13.01 8.16 11.20
C LEU A 130 12.36 9.43 11.78
N ASP A 131 11.08 9.38 12.13
CA ASP A 131 10.36 10.52 12.70
C ASP A 131 10.99 10.98 14.02
N GLU A 132 11.30 10.05 14.93
CA GLU A 132 11.99 10.34 16.20
C GLU A 132 13.38 10.94 15.97
N THR A 133 14.18 10.36 15.06
CA THR A 133 15.56 10.77 14.78
C THR A 133 15.64 12.16 14.17
N TYR A 134 14.81 12.45 13.16
CA TYR A 134 14.83 13.77 12.53
C TYR A 134 14.15 14.84 13.40
N SER A 135 13.18 14.49 14.24
CA SER A 135 12.62 15.41 15.23
C SER A 135 13.68 15.80 16.29
N ALA A 136 14.55 14.87 16.70
CA ALA A 136 15.69 15.18 17.59
C ALA A 136 16.69 16.16 16.96
N LEU A 137 16.75 16.22 15.61
CA LEU A 137 17.51 17.21 14.85
C LEU A 137 16.78 18.56 14.69
N GLY A 138 15.61 18.72 15.31
CA GLY A 138 14.82 19.95 15.28
C GLY A 138 13.87 20.07 14.07
N GLU A 139 13.64 18.98 13.33
CA GLU A 139 12.73 18.98 12.19
C GLU A 139 11.27 18.79 12.64
N ASN A 140 10.35 19.49 11.97
CA ASN A 140 8.91 19.36 12.22
C ASN A 140 8.32 18.33 11.24
N VAL A 141 8.56 17.03 11.50
CA VAL A 141 8.09 15.96 10.65
C VAL A 141 6.56 15.83 10.68
N ILE A 142 5.96 15.45 9.56
CA ILE A 142 4.51 15.22 9.47
C ILE A 142 4.14 14.02 10.34
N GLY A 143 3.20 14.21 11.25
CA GLY A 143 2.82 13.24 12.29
C GLY A 143 3.50 13.48 13.64
N GLY A 144 4.64 14.19 13.66
CA GLY A 144 5.46 14.45 14.85
C GLY A 144 6.31 13.25 15.27
N ALA A 145 7.21 13.46 16.23
CA ALA A 145 8.16 12.45 16.69
C ALA A 145 7.49 11.12 17.12
N ASP A 146 6.37 11.20 17.82
CA ASP A 146 5.70 10.04 18.42
C ASP A 146 4.45 9.59 17.63
N GLY A 147 4.16 10.20 16.49
CA GLY A 147 2.90 9.98 15.77
C GLY A 147 2.70 8.53 15.33
N MET A 148 3.74 7.90 14.79
CA MET A 148 3.72 6.49 14.40
C MET A 148 3.54 5.56 15.60
N ARG A 149 4.30 5.76 16.65
CA ARG A 149 4.24 4.95 17.89
C ARG A 149 2.87 5.06 18.55
N ASN A 150 2.39 6.27 18.78
CA ASN A 150 1.10 6.53 19.40
C ASN A 150 -0.06 6.01 18.53
N GLY A 151 0.01 6.22 17.23
CA GLY A 151 -1.00 5.72 16.29
C GLY A 151 -1.08 4.20 16.30
N PHE A 152 0.04 3.51 16.20
CA PHE A 152 0.07 2.05 16.21
C PHE A 152 -0.37 1.47 17.57
N GLU A 153 0.11 2.03 18.68
CA GLU A 153 -0.32 1.60 20.02
C GLU A 153 -1.83 1.81 20.23
N SER A 154 -2.40 2.88 19.67
CA SER A 154 -3.85 3.16 19.81
C SER A 154 -4.73 2.08 19.17
N ILE A 155 -4.30 1.46 18.07
CA ILE A 155 -5.02 0.36 17.43
C ILE A 155 -4.73 -0.98 18.08
N LEU A 156 -3.53 -1.16 18.64
CA LEU A 156 -3.09 -2.41 19.28
C LEU A 156 -3.56 -2.52 20.72
N ASN A 157 -3.71 -1.40 21.41
CA ASN A 157 -4.25 -1.30 22.79
C ASN A 157 -3.60 -2.31 23.77
N GLY A 158 -2.26 -2.31 23.85
CA GLY A 158 -1.50 -3.24 24.68
C GLY A 158 -1.48 -4.69 24.17
N GLY A 159 -1.95 -4.94 22.97
CA GLY A 159 -1.93 -6.26 22.32
C GLY A 159 -0.59 -6.66 21.73
N GLU A 160 -0.59 -7.64 20.87
CA GLU A 160 0.58 -8.31 20.32
C GLU A 160 0.62 -8.21 18.79
N VAL A 161 1.81 -8.31 18.20
CA VAL A 161 2.01 -8.41 16.74
C VAL A 161 2.31 -9.85 16.39
N LEU A 162 1.61 -10.39 15.39
CA LEU A 162 1.78 -11.76 14.89
C LEU A 162 2.49 -11.71 13.54
N ILE A 163 3.73 -12.18 13.49
CA ILE A 163 4.57 -12.17 12.29
C ILE A 163 4.74 -13.60 11.78
N SER A 164 4.52 -13.82 10.47
CA SER A 164 4.83 -15.09 9.81
C SER A 164 6.32 -15.19 9.43
N GLU A 165 6.77 -16.41 9.09
CA GLU A 165 8.12 -16.62 8.52
C GLU A 165 8.31 -15.82 7.23
N GLU A 166 7.31 -15.72 6.37
CA GLU A 166 7.37 -14.92 5.12
C GLU A 166 7.61 -13.43 5.42
N SER A 167 7.07 -12.92 6.52
CA SER A 167 7.20 -11.53 6.96
C SER A 167 8.31 -11.31 8.00
N ALA A 168 9.15 -12.31 8.26
CA ALA A 168 10.19 -12.26 9.32
C ALA A 168 11.17 -11.08 9.18
N GLY A 169 11.41 -10.60 7.97
CA GLY A 169 12.24 -9.43 7.72
C GLY A 169 11.74 -8.11 8.36
N TYR A 170 10.47 -8.07 8.80
CA TYR A 170 9.89 -6.92 9.50
C TYR A 170 9.92 -7.07 11.03
N ARG A 171 10.27 -8.25 11.56
CA ARG A 171 10.34 -8.49 13.00
C ARG A 171 11.21 -7.47 13.74
N PRO A 172 12.44 -7.15 13.29
CA PRO A 172 13.29 -6.20 14.00
C PRO A 172 12.68 -4.81 14.17
N GLU A 173 11.96 -4.30 13.16
CA GLU A 173 11.34 -2.99 13.29
C GLU A 173 10.15 -2.99 14.27
N MET A 174 9.42 -4.10 14.36
CA MET A 174 8.31 -4.24 15.30
C MET A 174 8.80 -4.47 16.74
N GLU A 175 9.88 -5.21 16.91
CA GLU A 175 10.53 -5.39 18.21
C GLU A 175 11.13 -4.08 18.76
N TRP A 176 11.72 -3.28 17.87
CA TRP A 176 12.19 -1.93 18.24
C TRP A 176 11.03 -1.01 18.67
N LEU A 177 9.89 -1.09 17.96
CA LEU A 177 8.73 -0.24 18.22
C LEU A 177 8.01 -0.59 19.52
N LEU A 178 7.84 -1.89 19.83
CA LEU A 178 6.94 -2.41 20.86
C LEU A 178 7.65 -3.17 22.00
N GLY A 179 8.88 -3.62 21.80
CA GLY A 179 9.54 -4.61 22.62
C GLY A 179 9.35 -6.04 22.11
N ALA A 180 10.39 -6.86 22.23
CA ALA A 180 10.41 -8.25 21.74
C ALA A 180 9.35 -9.15 22.38
N ASP A 181 8.94 -8.85 23.62
CA ASP A 181 7.91 -9.58 24.37
C ASP A 181 6.49 -9.45 23.77
N ARG A 182 6.27 -8.48 22.89
CA ARG A 182 4.98 -8.27 22.22
C ARG A 182 4.96 -8.72 20.75
N VAL A 183 6.09 -9.23 20.24
CA VAL A 183 6.18 -9.71 18.84
C VAL A 183 6.27 -11.24 18.84
N ARG A 184 5.24 -11.90 18.30
CA ARG A 184 5.10 -13.35 18.32
C ARG A 184 5.21 -13.94 16.92
N SER A 185 5.69 -15.18 16.83
CA SER A 185 5.52 -15.99 15.63
C SER A 185 4.08 -16.46 15.53
N VAL A 186 3.43 -16.26 14.37
CA VAL A 186 2.05 -16.70 14.17
C VAL A 186 1.94 -18.22 14.07
N GLU A 187 3.00 -18.90 13.64
CA GLU A 187 3.06 -20.37 13.52
C GLU A 187 2.87 -21.06 14.87
N ASP A 188 3.28 -20.40 15.95
CA ASP A 188 3.17 -20.92 17.33
C ASP A 188 2.12 -20.22 18.18
N TYR A 189 1.41 -19.24 17.61
CA TYR A 189 0.48 -18.42 18.36
C TYR A 189 -0.80 -19.17 18.73
N THR A 190 -1.22 -18.98 19.99
CA THR A 190 -2.55 -19.35 20.47
C THR A 190 -3.20 -18.10 21.05
N PRO A 191 -4.46 -17.77 20.67
CA PRO A 191 -5.16 -16.60 21.17
C PRO A 191 -5.23 -16.59 22.71
N ASN A 192 -4.85 -15.47 23.30
CA ASN A 192 -4.79 -15.26 24.75
C ASN A 192 -5.79 -14.19 25.25
N GLY A 193 -6.73 -13.77 24.36
CA GLY A 193 -7.73 -12.74 24.65
C GLY A 193 -7.25 -11.31 24.46
N LYS A 194 -5.96 -11.08 24.20
CA LYS A 194 -5.44 -9.76 23.85
C LYS A 194 -5.74 -9.44 22.39
N PRO A 195 -5.86 -8.14 22.03
CA PRO A 195 -5.87 -7.71 20.64
C PRO A 195 -4.58 -8.15 19.94
N ALA A 196 -4.69 -8.52 18.67
CA ALA A 196 -3.52 -8.86 17.88
C ALA A 196 -3.51 -8.08 16.57
N TYR A 197 -2.33 -7.59 16.18
CA TYR A 197 -2.08 -7.06 14.84
C TYR A 197 -1.53 -8.19 13.97
N ARG A 198 -2.21 -8.46 12.86
CA ARG A 198 -1.80 -9.45 11.88
C ARG A 198 -0.73 -8.84 10.97
N PHE A 199 0.50 -9.25 11.18
CA PHE A 199 1.62 -8.88 10.31
C PHE A 199 2.03 -10.08 9.45
N PHE A 200 1.08 -10.58 8.68
CA PHE A 200 1.25 -11.61 7.65
C PHE A 200 0.18 -11.43 6.59
N GLU A 201 0.49 -11.83 5.38
CA GLU A 201 -0.41 -11.72 4.25
C GLU A 201 -1.55 -12.75 4.32
N ALA A 202 -2.72 -12.42 3.75
CA ALA A 202 -3.85 -13.36 3.76
C ALA A 202 -3.56 -14.66 2.99
N PHE A 203 -2.67 -14.63 2.01
CA PHE A 203 -2.26 -15.82 1.25
C PHE A 203 -1.39 -16.79 2.07
N ASP A 204 -0.83 -16.37 3.20
CA ASP A 204 -0.10 -17.25 4.13
C ASP A 204 -1.04 -18.11 4.97
N TYR A 205 -2.30 -17.67 5.15
CA TYR A 205 -3.27 -18.34 6.03
C TYR A 205 -3.36 -19.87 5.82
N PRO A 206 -3.36 -20.43 4.62
CA PRO A 206 -3.40 -21.89 4.41
C PRO A 206 -2.21 -22.64 5.01
N LYS A 207 -1.08 -21.96 5.24
CA LYS A 207 0.13 -22.56 5.87
C LYS A 207 0.12 -22.44 7.38
N LEU A 208 -0.72 -21.58 7.96
CA LEU A 208 -0.78 -21.25 9.38
C LEU A 208 -1.78 -22.16 10.12
N THR A 209 -1.56 -23.49 10.07
CA THR A 209 -2.54 -24.50 10.56
C THR A 209 -2.90 -24.30 12.02
N LYS A 210 -1.90 -24.11 12.90
CA LYS A 210 -2.14 -23.91 14.34
C LYS A 210 -2.93 -22.62 14.63
N PHE A 211 -2.61 -21.54 13.93
CA PHE A 211 -3.37 -20.30 14.03
C PHE A 211 -4.81 -20.50 13.50
N ALA A 212 -4.98 -21.14 12.35
CA ALA A 212 -6.29 -21.41 11.76
C ALA A 212 -7.19 -22.29 12.64
N GLU A 213 -6.61 -23.26 13.35
CA GLU A 213 -7.33 -24.11 14.29
C GLU A 213 -7.72 -23.37 15.59
N SER A 214 -6.90 -22.45 16.05
CA SER A 214 -7.06 -21.78 17.35
C SER A 214 -7.81 -20.45 17.27
N TRP A 215 -7.65 -19.69 16.18
CA TRP A 215 -8.31 -18.39 16.00
C TRP A 215 -9.75 -18.56 15.55
N GLN A 216 -10.65 -17.81 16.17
CA GLN A 216 -12.08 -17.81 15.82
C GLN A 216 -12.58 -16.38 15.56
N PRO A 217 -13.54 -16.18 14.64
CA PRO A 217 -14.19 -14.91 14.46
C PRO A 217 -14.73 -14.33 15.76
N GLY A 218 -14.32 -13.09 16.07
CA GLY A 218 -14.62 -12.40 17.33
C GLY A 218 -13.44 -12.31 18.30
N VAL A 219 -12.36 -13.07 18.09
CA VAL A 219 -11.06 -12.75 18.69
C VAL A 219 -10.53 -11.49 18.01
N PRO A 220 -10.17 -10.43 18.78
CA PRO A 220 -9.71 -9.18 18.19
C PRO A 220 -8.48 -9.37 17.31
N LEU A 221 -8.62 -9.06 16.03
CA LEU A 221 -7.54 -9.16 15.04
C LEU A 221 -7.62 -7.98 14.06
N THR A 222 -6.56 -7.24 13.95
CA THR A 222 -6.39 -6.18 12.94
C THR A 222 -5.08 -6.40 12.15
N ALA A 223 -4.99 -6.32 10.83
CA ALA A 223 -6.11 -6.18 9.92
C ALA A 223 -7.00 -7.43 9.97
N PRO A 224 -8.30 -7.31 9.69
CA PRO A 224 -9.20 -8.45 9.72
C PRO A 224 -8.84 -9.48 8.63
N LEU A 225 -9.14 -10.77 8.84
CA LEU A 225 -8.99 -11.81 7.81
C LEU A 225 -10.05 -11.65 6.72
N LYS A 226 -9.87 -10.64 5.89
CA LYS A 226 -10.74 -10.29 4.77
C LYS A 226 -9.90 -10.10 3.50
N PRO A 227 -9.44 -11.19 2.87
CA PRO A 227 -8.51 -11.11 1.74
C PRO A 227 -9.07 -10.27 0.58
N TYR A 228 -10.39 -10.17 0.44
CA TYR A 228 -10.99 -9.28 -0.55
C TYR A 228 -10.70 -7.79 -0.33
N LEU A 229 -10.35 -7.35 0.89
CA LEU A 229 -9.93 -5.95 1.15
C LEU A 229 -8.47 -5.68 0.78
N GLU A 230 -7.67 -6.72 0.55
CA GLU A 230 -6.25 -6.64 0.18
C GLU A 230 -6.05 -6.68 -1.36
N GLU A 231 -7.14 -6.60 -2.12
CA GLU A 231 -7.14 -6.72 -3.57
C GLU A 231 -6.92 -5.38 -4.27
N LYS A 232 -5.94 -5.33 -5.17
CA LYS A 232 -5.73 -4.17 -6.09
C LYS A 232 -6.88 -4.00 -7.09
N LEU A 233 -7.74 -5.04 -7.27
CA LEU A 233 -8.97 -4.98 -8.06
C LEU A 233 -9.87 -3.82 -7.66
N TRP A 234 -9.85 -3.39 -6.41
CA TRP A 234 -10.64 -2.25 -5.96
C TRP A 234 -10.31 -0.96 -6.71
N LEU A 235 -9.07 -0.78 -7.17
CA LEU A 235 -8.68 0.38 -7.99
C LEU A 235 -9.37 0.34 -9.36
N ALA A 236 -9.56 -0.85 -9.94
CA ALA A 236 -10.28 -1.03 -11.20
C ALA A 236 -11.81 -0.97 -11.00
N LEU A 237 -12.33 -1.58 -9.93
CA LEU A 237 -13.75 -1.50 -9.56
C LEU A 237 -14.18 -0.06 -9.27
N PHE A 238 -13.31 0.77 -8.75
CA PHE A 238 -13.57 2.20 -8.57
C PHE A 238 -13.92 2.90 -9.90
N TRP A 239 -13.28 2.51 -11.00
CA TRP A 239 -13.55 3.07 -12.33
C TRP A 239 -14.69 2.38 -13.08
N SER A 240 -15.22 1.28 -12.55
CA SER A 240 -16.34 0.55 -13.18
C SER A 240 -17.60 1.41 -13.25
N ARG A 241 -18.13 1.62 -14.47
CA ARG A 241 -19.33 2.46 -14.70
C ARG A 241 -20.54 2.03 -13.86
N PRO A 242 -20.88 0.73 -13.75
CA PRO A 242 -22.01 0.29 -12.94
C PRO A 242 -21.90 0.63 -11.45
N LEU A 243 -20.69 0.94 -10.95
CA LEU A 243 -20.43 1.22 -9.54
C LEU A 243 -20.32 2.71 -9.21
N GLN A 244 -20.38 3.61 -10.22
CA GLN A 244 -20.15 5.04 -10.00
C GLN A 244 -21.15 5.67 -9.03
N GLU A 245 -22.43 5.29 -9.13
CA GLU A 245 -23.47 5.79 -8.24
C GLU A 245 -23.27 5.26 -6.80
N PHE A 246 -22.90 3.99 -6.65
CA PHE A 246 -22.55 3.40 -5.37
C PHE A 246 -21.39 4.17 -4.69
N TRP A 247 -20.30 4.43 -5.43
CA TRP A 247 -19.18 5.20 -4.88
C TRP A 247 -19.59 6.61 -4.47
N ARG A 248 -20.42 7.28 -5.27
CA ARG A 248 -20.92 8.61 -4.96
C ARG A 248 -21.74 8.64 -3.67
N GLN A 249 -22.56 7.62 -3.44
CA GLN A 249 -23.39 7.50 -2.24
C GLN A 249 -22.57 7.20 -1.00
N GLU A 250 -21.62 6.27 -1.08
CA GLU A 250 -20.89 5.77 0.10
C GLU A 250 -19.67 6.64 0.48
N ILE A 251 -18.99 7.26 -0.49
CA ILE A 251 -17.80 8.09 -0.26
C ILE A 251 -18.13 9.59 -0.29
N GLY A 252 -19.26 9.94 -0.86
CA GLY A 252 -19.64 11.32 -1.15
C GLY A 252 -18.97 11.88 -2.40
N GLU A 253 -19.60 12.90 -2.99
CA GLU A 253 -19.12 13.50 -4.24
C GLU A 253 -17.68 14.06 -4.14
N LYS A 254 -17.35 14.73 -3.03
CA LYS A 254 -16.00 15.29 -2.80
C LYS A 254 -14.94 14.21 -2.67
N GLY A 255 -15.24 13.16 -1.92
CA GLY A 255 -14.34 12.01 -1.75
C GLY A 255 -14.14 11.25 -3.07
N GLN A 256 -15.22 11.01 -3.82
CA GLN A 256 -15.13 10.37 -5.14
C GLN A 256 -14.27 11.20 -6.11
N LYS A 257 -14.45 12.53 -6.19
CA LYS A 257 -13.63 13.42 -7.02
C LYS A 257 -12.16 13.40 -6.61
N LEU A 258 -11.89 13.37 -5.29
CA LEU A 258 -10.52 13.26 -4.81
C LEU A 258 -9.88 11.94 -5.26
N LEU A 259 -10.57 10.81 -5.09
CA LEU A 259 -10.07 9.51 -5.52
C LEU A 259 -9.92 9.43 -7.04
N GLN A 260 -10.82 10.01 -7.83
CA GLN A 260 -10.70 10.10 -9.29
C GLN A 260 -9.45 10.89 -9.72
N ARG A 261 -9.02 11.87 -8.93
CA ARG A 261 -7.81 12.65 -9.20
C ARG A 261 -6.52 11.87 -8.93
N ILE A 262 -6.54 10.95 -7.94
CA ILE A 262 -5.33 10.25 -7.51
C ILE A 262 -5.26 8.79 -7.95
N ILE A 263 -6.37 8.09 -8.19
CA ILE A 263 -6.36 6.71 -8.70
C ILE A 263 -6.20 6.77 -10.23
N PRO A 264 -5.07 6.35 -10.80
CA PRO A 264 -4.92 6.25 -12.25
C PRO A 264 -6.00 5.33 -12.81
N TYR A 265 -6.50 5.63 -14.01
CA TYR A 265 -7.53 4.81 -14.63
C TYR A 265 -7.10 3.34 -14.70
N SER A 266 -7.96 2.45 -14.24
CA SER A 266 -7.63 1.04 -14.05
C SER A 266 -8.75 0.15 -14.58
N TRP A 267 -8.39 -1.06 -15.02
CA TRP A 267 -9.30 -2.06 -15.57
C TRP A 267 -9.09 -3.42 -14.93
N VAL A 268 -10.15 -4.20 -14.89
CA VAL A 268 -10.09 -5.64 -14.64
C VAL A 268 -9.85 -6.33 -15.98
N LEU A 269 -8.84 -7.18 -16.09
CA LEU A 269 -8.62 -7.99 -17.29
C LEU A 269 -9.52 -9.23 -17.27
N ASP A 270 -10.81 -9.01 -17.52
CA ASP A 270 -11.81 -10.08 -17.57
C ASP A 270 -11.86 -10.67 -19.00
N PRO A 271 -11.55 -11.97 -19.20
CA PRO A 271 -11.57 -12.61 -20.51
C PRO A 271 -12.98 -12.76 -21.11
N ALA A 272 -14.04 -12.46 -20.35
CA ALA A 272 -15.40 -12.55 -20.87
C ALA A 272 -15.57 -11.68 -22.14
N PRO A 273 -16.23 -12.22 -23.20
CA PRO A 273 -16.42 -11.48 -24.44
C PRO A 273 -17.30 -10.25 -24.22
N LEU A 274 -16.92 -9.14 -24.83
CA LEU A 274 -17.74 -7.94 -24.82
C LEU A 274 -18.98 -8.12 -25.70
N PRO A 275 -20.09 -7.43 -25.37
CA PRO A 275 -21.23 -7.33 -26.27
C PRO A 275 -20.82 -6.76 -27.66
N PRO A 276 -21.53 -7.12 -28.74
CA PRO A 276 -21.22 -6.57 -30.05
C PRO A 276 -21.18 -5.03 -30.04
N HIS A 277 -20.20 -4.47 -30.73
CA HIS A 277 -19.91 -3.03 -30.80
C HIS A 277 -19.49 -2.35 -29.49
N ALA A 278 -19.37 -3.07 -28.39
CA ALA A 278 -18.78 -2.53 -27.16
C ALA A 278 -17.25 -2.40 -27.30
N VAL A 279 -16.71 -1.39 -26.64
CA VAL A 279 -15.25 -1.17 -26.55
C VAL A 279 -14.84 -1.03 -25.08
N ILE A 280 -13.62 -1.43 -24.80
CA ILE A 280 -13.00 -1.22 -23.48
C ILE A 280 -12.76 0.28 -23.33
N PRO A 281 -13.37 0.94 -22.33
CA PRO A 281 -13.25 2.38 -22.15
C PRO A 281 -11.79 2.83 -22.08
N GLU A 282 -11.49 4.02 -22.60
CA GLU A 282 -10.16 4.64 -22.56
C GLU A 282 -9.07 3.92 -23.40
N LEU A 283 -9.27 2.68 -23.81
CA LEU A 283 -8.34 1.93 -24.68
C LEU A 283 -8.85 1.84 -26.11
N GLY A 284 -10.18 1.86 -26.31
CA GLY A 284 -10.79 1.81 -27.63
C GLY A 284 -10.66 0.46 -28.37
N ILE A 285 -10.31 -0.61 -27.62
CA ILE A 285 -10.19 -1.98 -28.15
C ILE A 285 -11.46 -2.77 -27.84
N GLN A 286 -11.75 -3.81 -28.64
CA GLN A 286 -12.92 -4.68 -28.48
C GLN A 286 -12.58 -5.99 -27.75
N SER A 287 -11.31 -6.32 -27.65
CA SER A 287 -10.81 -7.51 -26.92
C SER A 287 -9.49 -7.20 -26.26
N TRP A 288 -9.27 -7.80 -25.09
CA TRP A 288 -7.97 -7.72 -24.39
C TRP A 288 -6.83 -8.29 -25.20
N THR A 289 -7.08 -9.27 -26.08
CA THR A 289 -6.05 -9.86 -26.96
C THR A 289 -5.46 -8.85 -27.94
N GLU A 290 -6.14 -7.77 -28.27
CA GLU A 290 -5.58 -6.70 -29.10
C GLU A 290 -4.38 -6.00 -28.45
N MET A 291 -4.31 -6.02 -27.11
CA MET A 291 -3.17 -5.46 -26.36
C MET A 291 -1.85 -6.19 -26.67
N GLU A 292 -1.91 -7.43 -27.13
CA GLU A 292 -0.70 -8.19 -27.51
C GLU A 292 0.11 -7.49 -28.60
N SER A 293 -0.57 -6.74 -29.47
CA SER A 293 0.04 -6.01 -30.58
C SER A 293 0.32 -4.53 -30.29
N PHE A 294 0.13 -4.08 -29.04
CA PHE A 294 0.37 -2.68 -28.67
C PHE A 294 1.82 -2.26 -28.92
N SER A 295 1.98 -1.12 -29.56
CA SER A 295 3.29 -0.44 -29.65
C SER A 295 3.81 -0.02 -28.27
N GLN A 296 5.09 0.23 -28.13
CA GLN A 296 5.69 0.66 -26.87
C GLN A 296 4.98 1.89 -26.27
N LYS A 297 4.55 2.83 -27.11
CA LYS A 297 3.81 4.02 -26.67
C LYS A 297 2.40 3.68 -26.14
N GLN A 298 1.72 2.70 -26.72
CA GLN A 298 0.41 2.24 -26.22
C GLN A 298 0.55 1.43 -24.92
N ARG A 299 1.72 0.86 -24.66
CA ARG A 299 2.04 0.10 -23.45
C ARG A 299 2.46 0.99 -22.26
N ASP A 300 2.08 2.27 -22.25
CA ASP A 300 2.21 3.15 -21.07
C ASP A 300 1.16 2.75 -20.00
N LEU A 301 1.27 1.49 -19.59
CA LEU A 301 0.37 0.74 -18.74
C LEU A 301 1.18 -0.09 -17.75
N VAL A 302 0.55 -0.41 -16.62
CA VAL A 302 1.12 -1.34 -15.61
C VAL A 302 0.14 -2.48 -15.41
N LEU A 303 0.63 -3.70 -15.58
CA LEU A 303 -0.11 -4.92 -15.26
C LEU A 303 0.31 -5.42 -13.89
N LYS A 304 -0.66 -5.71 -13.02
CA LYS A 304 -0.41 -6.13 -11.63
C LYS A 304 -1.26 -7.35 -11.28
N ILE A 305 -0.68 -8.32 -10.57
CA ILE A 305 -1.46 -9.32 -9.84
C ILE A 305 -2.24 -8.60 -8.74
N SER A 306 -3.53 -8.89 -8.61
CA SER A 306 -4.40 -8.14 -7.72
C SER A 306 -4.08 -8.36 -6.24
N GLY A 307 -4.14 -9.58 -5.77
CA GLY A 307 -3.92 -9.96 -4.38
C GLY A 307 -3.83 -11.49 -4.24
N PHE A 308 -3.90 -11.98 -3.03
CA PHE A 308 -3.91 -13.39 -2.64
C PHE A 308 -2.90 -14.28 -3.40
N SER A 309 -1.68 -13.80 -3.54
CA SER A 309 -0.58 -14.49 -4.22
C SER A 309 0.75 -14.02 -3.66
N PRO A 310 1.73 -14.94 -3.44
CA PRO A 310 3.10 -14.55 -3.09
C PRO A 310 3.72 -13.58 -4.10
N ASN A 311 3.26 -13.62 -5.36
CA ASN A 311 3.71 -12.72 -6.43
C ASN A 311 3.01 -11.35 -6.40
N ALA A 312 1.95 -11.16 -5.62
CA ALA A 312 1.31 -9.85 -5.45
C ALA A 312 2.09 -8.92 -4.52
N TRP A 313 3.10 -9.45 -3.80
CA TRP A 313 3.90 -8.79 -2.80
C TRP A 313 5.32 -8.45 -3.29
N GLY A 314 5.93 -7.38 -2.77
CA GLY A 314 7.32 -7.00 -3.08
C GLY A 314 7.57 -6.63 -4.55
N ALA A 315 6.58 -6.11 -5.25
CA ALA A 315 6.63 -5.75 -6.68
C ALA A 315 6.90 -6.92 -7.66
N ARG A 316 6.88 -8.18 -7.20
CA ARG A 316 7.18 -9.37 -8.03
C ARG A 316 6.19 -9.56 -9.18
N GLY A 317 4.92 -9.20 -8.99
CA GLY A 317 3.86 -9.32 -10.01
C GLY A 317 3.49 -8.00 -10.68
N VAL A 318 4.43 -7.06 -10.79
CA VAL A 318 4.22 -5.73 -11.39
C VAL A 318 5.02 -5.63 -12.69
N TYR A 319 4.34 -5.45 -13.80
CA TYR A 319 4.92 -5.37 -15.14
C TYR A 319 4.63 -4.01 -15.76
N VAL A 320 5.67 -3.19 -15.95
CA VAL A 320 5.56 -1.91 -16.65
C VAL A 320 5.64 -2.17 -18.15
N GLY A 321 4.54 -1.97 -18.88
CA GLY A 321 4.41 -2.38 -20.27
C GLY A 321 5.42 -1.72 -21.22
N SER A 322 5.78 -0.47 -20.99
CA SER A 322 6.78 0.25 -21.79
C SER A 322 8.23 -0.23 -21.58
N ASP A 323 8.49 -1.04 -20.52
CA ASP A 323 9.80 -1.63 -20.22
C ASP A 323 9.95 -3.06 -20.73
N GLN A 324 8.84 -3.65 -21.18
CA GLN A 324 8.81 -5.00 -21.74
C GLN A 324 9.09 -4.97 -23.24
N SER A 325 9.71 -6.00 -23.78
CA SER A 325 9.67 -6.28 -25.23
C SER A 325 8.23 -6.53 -25.69
N ALA A 326 7.99 -6.56 -27.00
CA ALA A 326 6.65 -6.88 -27.54
C ALA A 326 6.24 -8.31 -27.19
N GLU A 327 7.18 -9.24 -27.23
CA GLU A 327 6.99 -10.66 -26.92
C GLU A 327 6.68 -10.86 -25.43
N GLU A 328 7.44 -10.24 -24.53
CA GLU A 328 7.22 -10.31 -23.08
C GLU A 328 5.85 -9.74 -22.71
N TRP A 329 5.52 -8.57 -23.24
CA TRP A 329 4.21 -7.96 -23.00
C TRP A 329 3.06 -8.85 -23.48
N SER A 330 3.14 -9.35 -24.72
CA SER A 330 2.15 -10.27 -25.27
C SER A 330 2.00 -11.53 -24.40
N ALA A 331 3.10 -12.10 -23.92
CA ALA A 331 3.08 -13.24 -23.02
C ALA A 331 2.37 -12.89 -21.69
N GLN A 332 2.66 -11.71 -21.08
CA GLN A 332 2.00 -11.28 -19.83
C GLN A 332 0.49 -11.07 -20.03
N VAL A 333 0.05 -10.53 -21.16
CA VAL A 333 -1.37 -10.37 -21.46
C VAL A 333 -2.06 -11.73 -21.55
N ARG A 334 -1.46 -12.70 -22.30
CA ARG A 334 -2.02 -14.06 -22.40
C ARG A 334 -2.10 -14.77 -21.05
N ILE A 335 -1.05 -14.69 -20.24
CA ILE A 335 -1.04 -15.27 -18.89
C ILE A 335 -2.14 -14.63 -18.03
N ALA A 336 -2.28 -13.30 -18.08
CA ALA A 336 -3.29 -12.59 -17.32
C ALA A 336 -4.72 -13.04 -17.64
N LEU A 337 -5.01 -13.29 -18.91
CA LEU A 337 -6.32 -13.77 -19.35
C LEU A 337 -6.54 -15.25 -19.03
N ALA A 338 -5.51 -16.09 -19.16
CA ALA A 338 -5.59 -17.52 -18.88
C ALA A 338 -5.76 -17.81 -17.38
N GLU A 339 -5.09 -17.05 -16.52
CA GLU A 339 -5.12 -17.25 -15.07
C GLU A 339 -6.22 -16.44 -14.35
N PHE A 340 -7.13 -15.81 -15.08
CA PHE A 340 -8.13 -14.88 -14.51
C PHE A 340 -8.97 -15.50 -13.39
N SER A 341 -9.33 -16.77 -13.49
CA SER A 341 -10.16 -17.46 -12.50
C SER A 341 -9.44 -17.71 -11.16
N GLU A 342 -8.10 -17.71 -11.16
CA GLU A 342 -7.27 -17.98 -9.99
C GLU A 342 -6.53 -16.73 -9.51
N HIS A 343 -5.98 -15.97 -10.46
CA HIS A 343 -5.15 -14.79 -10.20
C HIS A 343 -5.59 -13.62 -11.06
N PRO A 344 -6.76 -13.01 -10.80
CA PRO A 344 -7.20 -11.86 -11.57
C PRO A 344 -6.19 -10.72 -11.47
N ARG A 345 -6.03 -9.97 -12.57
CA ARG A 345 -5.05 -8.90 -12.69
C ARG A 345 -5.72 -7.56 -12.94
N VAL A 346 -5.05 -6.52 -12.44
CA VAL A 346 -5.38 -5.13 -12.70
C VAL A 346 -4.45 -4.58 -13.76
N LEU A 347 -5.03 -4.00 -14.80
CA LEU A 347 -4.33 -3.11 -15.70
C LEU A 347 -4.55 -1.67 -15.23
N GLN A 348 -3.50 -0.88 -15.15
CA GLN A 348 -3.56 0.51 -14.69
C GLN A 348 -2.77 1.40 -15.64
N ARG A 349 -3.23 2.64 -15.92
CA ARG A 349 -2.41 3.64 -16.61
C ARG A 349 -1.13 3.89 -15.81
N PHE A 350 -0.01 3.93 -16.50
CA PHE A 350 1.26 4.27 -15.85
C PHE A 350 1.25 5.74 -15.45
N ALA A 351 1.49 6.02 -14.17
CA ALA A 351 1.62 7.38 -13.66
C ALA A 351 3.11 7.71 -13.49
N LYS A 352 3.61 8.57 -14.36
CA LYS A 352 4.99 9.07 -14.28
C LYS A 352 5.10 10.09 -13.17
N GLY A 353 5.90 9.80 -12.14
CA GLY A 353 6.20 10.74 -11.06
C GLY A 353 6.96 11.97 -11.55
N SER A 354 6.73 13.10 -10.90
CA SER A 354 7.54 14.32 -11.07
C SER A 354 8.96 14.09 -10.55
N LEU A 355 9.92 14.86 -11.07
CA LEU A 355 11.28 14.86 -10.57
C LEU A 355 11.36 15.70 -9.28
N ALA A 356 12.01 15.13 -8.28
CA ALA A 356 12.33 15.79 -7.02
C ALA A 356 13.84 15.71 -6.75
N LYS A 357 14.32 16.54 -5.86
CA LYS A 357 15.73 16.59 -5.46
C LYS A 357 15.84 16.44 -3.96
N GLN A 358 16.83 15.67 -3.52
CA GLN A 358 17.18 15.54 -2.10
C GLN A 358 18.66 15.27 -1.96
N ASP A 359 19.28 15.89 -0.97
CA ASP A 359 20.68 15.67 -0.66
C ASP A 359 20.87 14.41 0.19
N TYR A 360 22.01 13.74 0.03
CA TYR A 360 22.43 12.62 0.85
C TYR A 360 23.93 12.63 1.07
N ALA A 361 24.40 11.99 2.14
CA ALA A 361 25.82 11.77 2.38
C ALA A 361 26.28 10.55 1.59
N ALA A 362 27.24 10.75 0.70
CA ALA A 362 27.93 9.69 -0.03
C ALA A 362 28.95 8.94 0.86
N GLU A 363 29.47 7.81 0.38
CA GLU A 363 30.43 6.99 1.12
C GLU A 363 31.76 7.72 1.43
N ASN A 364 32.10 8.74 0.64
CA ASN A 364 33.30 9.60 0.83
C ASN A 364 33.02 10.82 1.70
N ASP A 365 31.92 10.86 2.44
CA ASP A 365 31.47 11.98 3.27
C ASP A 365 31.23 13.31 2.51
N GLU A 366 30.95 13.24 1.21
CA GLU A 366 30.47 14.38 0.44
C GLU A 366 28.93 14.44 0.46
N ILE A 367 28.37 15.65 0.52
CA ILE A 367 26.93 15.86 0.31
C ILE A 367 26.66 15.96 -1.18
N VAL A 368 25.85 15.05 -1.68
CA VAL A 368 25.49 14.90 -3.10
C VAL A 368 23.98 15.02 -3.26
N THR A 369 23.53 15.73 -4.29
CA THR A 369 22.11 15.84 -4.63
C THR A 369 21.66 14.72 -5.57
N LEU A 370 20.69 13.92 -5.13
CA LEU A 370 19.97 12.96 -5.98
C LEU A 370 18.78 13.66 -6.64
N THR A 371 18.72 13.62 -7.98
CA THR A 371 17.50 13.95 -8.72
C THR A 371 16.78 12.65 -9.08
N GLY A 372 15.52 12.52 -8.66
CA GLY A 372 14.83 11.26 -8.75
C GLY A 372 13.31 11.37 -8.72
N ARG A 373 12.61 10.25 -8.53
CA ARG A 373 11.17 10.18 -8.35
C ARG A 373 10.84 9.62 -6.98
N ALA A 374 9.83 10.21 -6.34
CA ALA A 374 9.46 9.87 -4.98
C ALA A 374 8.17 9.06 -4.93
N ARG A 375 8.18 8.05 -4.06
CA ARG A 375 7.00 7.41 -3.49
C ARG A 375 6.81 7.94 -2.09
N VAL A 376 5.59 8.37 -1.78
CA VAL A 376 5.17 8.95 -0.50
C VAL A 376 4.17 7.99 0.13
N CYS A 377 4.50 7.45 1.29
CA CYS A 377 3.71 6.47 2.02
C CYS A 377 3.26 7.05 3.37
N PRO A 378 2.12 7.74 3.44
CA PRO A 378 1.54 8.14 4.71
C PRO A 378 0.94 6.93 5.43
N TYR A 379 1.07 6.89 6.76
CA TYR A 379 0.45 5.88 7.61
C TYR A 379 -0.70 6.50 8.38
N TYR A 380 -1.88 5.97 8.15
CA TYR A 380 -3.09 6.37 8.87
C TYR A 380 -3.51 5.27 9.83
N PHE A 381 -3.87 5.68 11.04
CA PHE A 381 -4.37 4.80 12.10
C PHE A 381 -5.83 5.15 12.36
N VAL A 382 -6.69 4.12 12.42
CA VAL A 382 -8.14 4.26 12.56
C VAL A 382 -8.61 3.66 13.87
N VAL A 383 -9.19 4.50 14.72
CA VAL A 383 -9.79 4.08 16.00
C VAL A 383 -11.17 4.71 16.11
N ASN A 384 -12.22 3.88 16.20
CA ASN A 384 -13.60 4.33 16.28
C ASN A 384 -13.96 5.35 15.18
N ASP A 385 -13.63 5.02 13.94
CA ASP A 385 -13.83 5.84 12.73
C ASP A 385 -13.04 7.18 12.72
N ARG A 386 -12.25 7.45 13.74
CA ARG A 386 -11.32 8.58 13.74
C ARG A 386 -10.01 8.15 13.08
N VAL A 387 -9.62 8.91 12.06
CA VAL A 387 -8.39 8.68 11.32
C VAL A 387 -7.32 9.68 11.75
N THR A 388 -6.13 9.18 12.06
CA THR A 388 -4.97 10.00 12.45
C THR A 388 -3.82 9.68 11.50
N LEU A 389 -3.18 10.71 10.95
CA LEU A 389 -1.93 10.59 10.19
C LEU A 389 -0.78 10.47 11.21
N GLY A 390 -0.14 9.30 11.25
CA GLY A 390 0.93 9.03 12.21
C GLY A 390 2.30 9.42 11.73
N GLY A 391 2.58 9.31 10.44
CA GLY A 391 3.89 9.63 9.85
C GLY A 391 3.88 9.44 8.34
N VAL A 392 4.97 9.82 7.69
CA VAL A 392 5.10 9.72 6.22
C VAL A 392 6.49 9.23 5.86
N LEU A 393 6.58 8.04 5.27
CA LEU A 393 7.83 7.54 4.69
C LEU A 393 7.95 7.96 3.24
N VAL A 394 9.05 8.63 2.89
CA VAL A 394 9.37 8.96 1.50
C VAL A 394 10.53 8.10 1.02
N THR A 395 10.36 7.50 -0.15
CA THR A 395 11.39 6.77 -0.87
C THR A 395 11.69 7.53 -2.17
N LEU A 396 12.88 8.11 -2.28
CA LEU A 396 13.36 8.76 -3.51
C LEU A 396 14.35 7.85 -4.21
N VAL A 397 14.07 7.48 -5.47
CA VAL A 397 14.95 6.66 -6.30
C VAL A 397 15.50 7.44 -7.49
N PRO A 398 16.66 7.03 -8.08
CA PRO A 398 17.18 7.66 -9.29
C PRO A 398 16.14 7.79 -10.41
N ALA A 399 16.23 8.84 -11.21
CA ALA A 399 15.21 9.23 -12.21
C ALA A 399 14.98 8.19 -13.33
N ASP A 400 15.94 7.30 -13.56
CA ASP A 400 15.86 6.21 -14.54
C ASP A 400 15.01 5.01 -14.03
N LYS A 401 14.75 4.93 -12.72
CA LYS A 401 13.92 3.88 -12.13
C LYS A 401 12.44 4.20 -12.30
N LYS A 402 11.66 3.24 -12.79
CA LYS A 402 10.20 3.34 -12.91
C LYS A 402 9.46 2.71 -11.73
N LEU A 403 10.02 1.64 -11.16
CA LEU A 403 9.52 1.05 -9.92
C LEU A 403 10.20 1.74 -8.73
N ILE A 404 9.38 2.30 -7.84
CA ILE A 404 9.87 3.04 -6.68
C ILE A 404 9.64 2.20 -5.43
N HIS A 405 10.69 1.54 -4.96
CA HIS A 405 10.69 0.78 -3.72
C HIS A 405 12.02 0.97 -2.98
N GLY A 406 12.10 0.53 -1.72
CA GLY A 406 13.34 0.58 -0.95
C GLY A 406 14.43 -0.26 -1.63
N MET A 407 15.55 0.38 -1.97
CA MET A 407 16.71 -0.22 -2.61
C MET A 407 17.98 0.48 -2.13
N ARG A 408 19.14 -0.12 -2.34
CA ARG A 408 20.42 0.40 -1.84
C ARG A 408 20.73 1.83 -2.30
N ASP A 409 20.33 2.19 -3.52
CA ASP A 409 20.55 3.51 -4.11
C ASP A 409 19.37 4.49 -3.89
N ALA A 410 18.37 4.12 -3.09
CA ALA A 410 17.28 5.01 -2.68
C ALA A 410 17.66 5.85 -1.46
N ILE A 411 17.02 7.00 -1.32
CA ILE A 411 16.96 7.77 -0.08
C ILE A 411 15.66 7.40 0.63
N LEU A 412 15.74 7.04 1.91
CA LEU A 412 14.58 6.92 2.79
C LEU A 412 14.62 8.03 3.83
N SER A 413 13.54 8.78 3.95
CA SER A 413 13.44 9.87 4.93
C SER A 413 11.99 10.12 5.33
N PRO A 414 11.73 10.75 6.49
CA PRO A 414 10.40 11.27 6.80
C PRO A 414 10.09 12.49 5.94
N ALA A 415 8.84 12.97 5.98
CA ALA A 415 8.43 14.17 5.28
C ALA A 415 8.19 15.36 6.22
N VAL A 416 8.46 16.55 5.71
CA VAL A 416 8.04 17.83 6.32
C VAL A 416 7.20 18.63 5.34
N ALA A 417 6.29 19.46 5.84
CA ALA A 417 5.66 20.49 5.02
C ALA A 417 6.65 21.63 4.80
N SER A 418 6.96 21.96 3.53
CA SER A 418 7.78 23.13 3.23
C SER A 418 7.08 24.42 3.64
N ALA A 419 7.83 25.43 4.04
CA ALA A 419 7.27 26.75 4.26
C ALA A 419 6.56 27.25 2.98
N PRO A 420 5.43 27.99 3.09
CA PRO A 420 4.84 28.63 1.94
C PRO A 420 5.89 29.49 1.25
N ALA A 421 5.95 29.44 -0.08
CA ALA A 421 6.80 30.35 -0.83
C ALA A 421 6.42 31.80 -0.45
N THR A 422 7.36 32.53 0.13
CA THR A 422 7.17 33.96 0.39
C THR A 422 7.07 34.62 -0.99
N ILE A 423 5.88 35.18 -1.30
CA ILE A 423 5.59 35.92 -2.54
C ILE A 423 6.31 37.27 -2.50
#